data_cc03bc62899f679e2500efacca2bd947
#
_entry.id   cc03bc62899f679e2500efacca2bd947
#
_cell.length_a   1.000
_cell.length_b   1.000
_cell.length_c   1.000
_cell.angle_alpha   90.00
_cell.angle_beta   90.00
_cell.angle_gamma   90.00
#
_symmetry.space_group_name_H-M   'P 1'
#
loop_
_entity.id
_entity.type
_entity.pdbx_description
1 polymer ?
#
loop_
_entity_poly.entity_id
_entity_poly.type
_entity_poly.pdbx_seq_one_letter_code
_entity_poly.pdbx_strand_id
1 'polypeptide(L)'
;MKKIIALIAVILAVNVQAGEYPDISITDLEKAIKAGKVVVIDVNGKNSQTKRGVIPTAVAFSNAKALAKQLAKTKKDTLVVAYCGGPSCSAYKKGATAAEALGFKNVKHLSAGISGWLKAGKKLAKK
;
A
#
# COMPACT_ATOMS: atom_id res chain seq x y z
N MET A 1 5.21 20.11 30.37
CA MET A 1 4.07 20.47 29.97
C MET A 1 4.00 20.93 28.61
N LYS A 2 4.64 21.88 28.26
CA LYS A 2 4.59 22.35 26.99
C LYS A 2 4.74 21.28 26.01
N LYS A 3 5.53 20.36 26.23
CA LYS A 3 5.75 19.34 25.33
C LYS A 3 4.48 18.69 24.95
N ILE A 4 3.65 18.56 25.76
CA ILE A 4 2.43 17.90 25.53
C ILE A 4 1.68 18.47 24.41
N ILE A 5 1.77 19.69 24.30
CA ILE A 5 1.11 20.34 23.29
C ILE A 5 1.54 19.89 21.97
N ALA A 6 2.78 19.76 21.83
CA ALA A 6 3.33 19.43 20.56
C ALA A 6 2.66 18.15 20.13
N LEU A 7 2.44 17.35 21.03
CA LEU A 7 1.87 16.11 20.75
C LEU A 7 0.57 16.22 20.09
N ILE A 8 -0.19 17.07 20.54
CA ILE A 8 -1.47 17.23 20.02
C ILE A 8 -1.42 17.60 18.60
N ALA A 9 -0.51 18.39 18.28
CA ALA A 9 -0.44 18.87 16.94
C ALA A 9 -0.35 17.69 16.04
N VAL A 10 0.34 16.74 16.44
CA VAL A 10 0.57 15.61 15.66
C VAL A 10 -0.72 14.93 15.38
N ILE A 11 -1.51 14.84 16.35
CA ILE A 11 -2.74 14.17 16.21
C ILE A 11 -3.53 14.74 15.13
N LEU A 12 -3.40 15.98 14.93
CA LEU A 12 -4.14 16.55 13.94
C LEU A 12 -3.89 15.94 12.68
N ALA A 13 -2.72 15.77 12.39
CA ALA A 13 -2.33 15.28 11.15
C ALA A 13 -3.09 14.06 10.83
N VAL A 14 -3.41 13.40 11.77
CA VAL A 14 -4.05 12.21 11.58
C VAL A 14 -5.37 12.32 10.98
N ASN A 15 -5.98 13.35 11.25
CA ASN A 15 -7.28 13.43 10.82
C ASN A 15 -7.35 13.52 9.42
N VAL A 16 -6.34 13.59 8.84
CA VAL A 16 -6.28 13.58 7.57
C VAL A 16 -7.36 12.91 7.03
N GLN A 17 -7.91 13.13 6.12
CA GLN A 17 -9.00 12.65 5.57
C GLN A 17 -9.03 11.26 5.30
N ALA A 18 -10.00 10.68 5.77
CA ALA A 18 -10.20 9.30 5.59
C ALA A 18 -10.38 9.07 4.13
N GLY A 19 -9.84 8.08 3.64
CA GLY A 19 -9.99 7.76 2.25
C GLY A 19 -8.99 8.39 1.31
N GLU A 20 -8.17 9.26 1.83
CA GLU A 20 -7.16 9.83 1.02
C GLU A 20 -5.82 9.44 1.57
N TYR A 21 -4.99 8.87 0.75
CA TYR A 21 -3.70 8.38 1.18
C TYR A 21 -2.57 9.02 0.38
N PRO A 22 -1.44 9.30 0.99
CA PRO A 22 -0.32 9.90 0.27
C PRO A 22 0.13 8.98 -0.84
N ASP A 23 0.56 9.53 -1.93
CA ASP A 23 1.05 8.76 -3.04
C ASP A 23 2.51 8.40 -2.85
N ILE A 24 2.94 7.29 -3.42
CA ILE A 24 4.34 6.92 -3.39
C ILE A 24 4.77 6.74 -4.84
N SER A 25 6.00 7.10 -5.15
CA SER A 25 6.50 6.95 -6.51
C SER A 25 6.92 5.50 -6.77
N ILE A 26 6.99 5.15 -8.04
CA ILE A 26 7.43 3.82 -8.43
C ILE A 26 8.85 3.57 -7.92
N THR A 27 9.72 4.57 -8.03
CA THR A 27 11.09 4.46 -7.57
C THR A 27 11.18 4.20 -6.08
N ASP A 28 10.41 4.94 -5.30
CA ASP A 28 10.44 4.76 -3.84
C ASP A 28 9.85 3.42 -3.43
N LEU A 29 8.82 2.98 -4.11
CA LEU A 29 8.24 1.69 -3.81
C LEU A 29 9.25 0.57 -4.13
N GLU A 30 9.92 0.68 -5.26
CA GLU A 30 10.90 -0.33 -5.64
C GLU A 30 12.01 -0.40 -4.60
N LYS A 31 12.45 0.73 -4.09
CA LYS A 31 13.48 0.76 -3.06
C LYS A 31 12.99 0.07 -1.78
N ALA A 32 11.76 0.34 -1.40
CA ALA A 32 11.19 -0.25 -0.20
C ALA A 32 11.06 -1.77 -0.34
N ILE A 33 10.69 -2.22 -1.53
CA ILE A 33 10.58 -3.65 -1.79
C ILE A 33 11.95 -4.32 -1.67
N LYS A 34 12.96 -3.71 -2.26
CA LYS A 34 14.30 -4.27 -2.21
C LYS A 34 14.84 -4.30 -0.79
N ALA A 35 14.46 -3.34 0.00
CA ALA A 35 14.89 -3.28 1.39
C ALA A 35 14.08 -4.22 2.30
N GLY A 36 13.02 -4.80 1.76
CA GLY A 36 12.17 -5.68 2.56
C GLY A 36 11.39 -4.96 3.64
N LYS A 37 11.10 -3.67 3.45
CA LYS A 37 10.45 -2.87 4.47
C LYS A 37 9.09 -2.34 4.07
N VAL A 38 8.34 -3.12 3.33
CA VAL A 38 7.01 -2.70 2.90
C VAL A 38 6.10 -3.90 2.71
N VAL A 39 4.83 -3.71 2.93
CA VAL A 39 3.82 -4.70 2.58
C VAL A 39 3.06 -4.09 1.42
N VAL A 40 3.01 -4.80 0.31
CA VAL A 40 2.31 -4.31 -0.89
C VAL A 40 1.02 -5.08 -1.06
N ILE A 41 -0.10 -4.37 -1.21
CA ILE A 41 -1.40 -4.98 -1.36
C ILE A 41 -1.92 -4.71 -2.77
N ASP A 42 -2.17 -5.77 -3.52
CA ASP A 42 -2.68 -5.68 -4.88
C ASP A 42 -4.20 -5.81 -4.83
N VAL A 43 -4.89 -4.74 -5.16
CA VAL A 43 -6.35 -4.73 -5.12
C VAL A 43 -6.95 -4.98 -6.49
N ASN A 44 -6.15 -5.35 -7.47
CA ASN A 44 -6.66 -5.70 -8.78
C ASN A 44 -7.35 -7.07 -8.70
N GLY A 45 -8.25 -7.33 -9.61
CA GLY A 45 -8.90 -8.62 -9.67
C GLY A 45 -8.00 -9.67 -10.29
N LYS A 46 -8.42 -10.92 -10.18
CA LYS A 46 -7.64 -12.03 -10.66
C LYS A 46 -7.30 -11.97 -12.15
N ASN A 47 -8.23 -11.52 -12.97
CA ASN A 47 -7.97 -11.42 -14.39
C ASN A 47 -6.85 -10.43 -14.68
N SER A 48 -6.87 -9.30 -14.00
CA SER A 48 -5.85 -8.29 -14.21
C SER A 48 -4.49 -8.83 -13.74
N GLN A 49 -4.48 -9.53 -12.63
CA GLN A 49 -3.24 -10.09 -12.10
C GLN A 49 -2.65 -11.11 -13.08
N THR A 50 -3.50 -11.91 -13.68
CA THR A 50 -3.06 -12.90 -14.64
C THR A 50 -2.51 -12.26 -15.91
N LYS A 51 -3.19 -11.25 -16.41
CA LYS A 51 -2.78 -10.60 -17.65
C LYS A 51 -1.64 -9.64 -17.52
N ARG A 52 -1.65 -8.85 -16.47
CA ARG A 52 -0.65 -7.80 -16.32
C ARG A 52 0.46 -8.12 -15.35
N GLY A 53 0.25 -9.10 -14.52
CA GLY A 53 1.24 -9.47 -13.52
C GLY A 53 1.02 -8.75 -12.22
N VAL A 54 1.91 -8.96 -11.29
CA VAL A 54 1.80 -8.47 -9.93
C VAL A 54 3.13 -7.86 -9.53
N ILE A 55 3.09 -6.76 -8.81
CA ILE A 55 4.31 -6.11 -8.33
C ILE A 55 4.97 -7.09 -7.33
N PRO A 56 6.29 -7.23 -7.35
CA PRO A 56 6.96 -8.18 -6.49
C PRO A 56 6.56 -8.06 -5.02
N THR A 57 6.37 -9.15 -4.37
CA THR A 57 5.98 -9.30 -2.98
C THR A 57 4.53 -8.91 -2.66
N ALA A 58 3.78 -8.42 -3.63
CA ALA A 58 2.41 -8.01 -3.37
C ALA A 58 1.53 -9.18 -2.98
N VAL A 59 0.63 -8.94 -2.05
CA VAL A 59 -0.35 -9.92 -1.63
C VAL A 59 -1.69 -9.45 -2.16
N ALA A 60 -2.43 -10.33 -2.77
CA ALA A 60 -3.72 -9.97 -3.34
C ALA A 60 -4.74 -9.68 -2.23
N PHE A 61 -5.45 -8.59 -2.37
CA PHE A 61 -6.49 -8.24 -1.41
C PHE A 61 -7.56 -9.34 -1.37
N SER A 62 -7.81 -9.98 -2.51
CA SER A 62 -8.79 -11.04 -2.57
C SER A 62 -8.35 -12.30 -1.82
N ASN A 63 -7.06 -12.42 -1.53
CA ASN A 63 -6.59 -13.53 -0.73
C ASN A 63 -6.54 -13.04 0.72
N ALA A 64 -7.70 -12.84 1.29
CA ALA A 64 -7.82 -12.26 2.62
C ALA A 64 -7.06 -13.02 3.70
N LYS A 65 -7.00 -14.33 3.56
CA LYS A 65 -6.31 -15.15 4.54
C LYS A 65 -4.81 -14.87 4.55
N ALA A 66 -4.20 -14.86 3.37
CA ALA A 66 -2.77 -14.61 3.26
C ALA A 66 -2.45 -13.19 3.71
N LEU A 67 -3.29 -12.24 3.34
CA LEU A 67 -3.07 -10.85 3.71
C LEU A 67 -3.16 -10.68 5.23
N ALA A 68 -4.18 -11.25 5.85
CA ALA A 68 -4.34 -11.15 7.28
C ALA A 68 -3.16 -11.77 8.01
N LYS A 69 -2.67 -12.89 7.50
CA LYS A 69 -1.56 -13.58 8.11
C LYS A 69 -0.30 -12.71 8.04
N GLN A 70 -0.06 -12.08 6.91
CA GLN A 70 1.10 -11.23 6.76
C GLN A 70 1.01 -9.98 7.61
N LEU A 71 -0.14 -9.34 7.65
CA LEU A 71 -0.30 -8.13 8.43
C LEU A 71 -0.21 -8.42 9.92
N ALA A 72 -0.65 -9.60 10.35
CA ALA A 72 -0.62 -9.95 11.76
C ALA A 72 0.80 -9.99 12.32
N LYS A 73 1.77 -10.30 11.49
CA LYS A 73 3.16 -10.36 11.97
C LYS A 73 3.98 -9.15 11.55
N THR A 74 3.34 -8.12 11.07
CA THR A 74 4.02 -6.92 10.60
C THR A 74 3.87 -5.80 11.63
N LYS A 75 4.93 -5.06 11.89
CA LYS A 75 4.88 -3.97 12.84
C LYS A 75 3.99 -2.88 12.28
N LYS A 76 3.25 -2.22 13.14
CA LYS A 76 2.25 -1.23 12.71
C LYS A 76 2.82 0.04 12.10
N ASP A 77 4.10 0.28 12.27
CA ASP A 77 4.71 1.46 11.66
C ASP A 77 5.36 1.11 10.31
N THR A 78 5.24 -0.13 9.87
CA THR A 78 5.78 -0.54 8.58
C THR A 78 4.96 0.11 7.47
N LEU A 79 5.63 0.50 6.41
CA LEU A 79 4.97 1.07 5.25
C LEU A 79 4.06 0.02 4.60
N VAL A 80 2.85 0.40 4.30
CA VAL A 80 1.91 -0.45 3.56
C VAL A 80 1.49 0.33 2.33
N VAL A 81 1.62 -0.28 1.17
CA VAL A 81 1.25 0.37 -0.08
C VAL A 81 0.17 -0.43 -0.79
N ALA A 82 -0.94 0.20 -1.09
CA ALA A 82 -2.01 -0.45 -1.84
C ALA A 82 -2.05 0.10 -3.25
N TYR A 83 -2.35 -0.75 -4.22
CA TYR A 83 -2.45 -0.29 -5.61
C TYR A 83 -3.51 -1.06 -6.38
N CYS A 84 -3.96 -0.48 -7.47
CA CYS A 84 -4.82 -1.19 -8.41
C CYS A 84 -4.35 -0.92 -9.84
N GLY A 85 -5.20 -0.55 -10.74
CA GLY A 85 -4.84 -0.47 -12.16
C GLY A 85 -4.01 0.71 -12.59
N GLY A 86 -4.36 1.88 -12.16
CA GLY A 86 -3.69 3.10 -12.59
C GLY A 86 -4.28 4.32 -11.93
N PRO A 87 -3.94 5.50 -12.42
CA PRO A 87 -4.32 6.75 -11.74
C PRO A 87 -5.80 6.96 -11.48
N SER A 88 -6.65 6.46 -12.36
CA SER A 88 -8.07 6.70 -12.17
C SER A 88 -8.76 5.63 -11.33
N CYS A 89 -8.03 4.63 -10.88
CA CYS A 89 -8.63 3.56 -10.13
C CYS A 89 -8.71 3.90 -8.64
N SER A 90 -9.87 3.73 -8.04
CA SER A 90 -10.03 3.98 -6.63
C SER A 90 -10.15 2.71 -5.78
N ALA A 91 -10.12 1.56 -6.41
CA ALA A 91 -10.27 0.30 -5.69
C ALA A 91 -9.17 0.08 -4.65
N TYR A 92 -8.01 0.71 -4.81
CA TYR A 92 -6.92 0.56 -3.88
C TYR A 92 -7.38 0.90 -2.46
N LYS A 93 -8.38 1.75 -2.34
CA LYS A 93 -8.86 2.18 -1.04
C LYS A 93 -9.32 1.02 -0.17
N LYS A 94 -9.78 -0.05 -0.79
CA LYS A 94 -10.22 -1.21 -0.02
C LYS A 94 -9.05 -1.77 0.77
N GLY A 95 -7.91 -1.91 0.11
CA GLY A 95 -6.72 -2.44 0.77
C GLY A 95 -6.14 -1.47 1.77
N ALA A 96 -6.08 -0.19 1.40
CA ALA A 96 -5.53 0.83 2.27
C ALA A 96 -6.36 0.97 3.54
N THR A 97 -7.68 0.99 3.39
CA THR A 97 -8.59 1.13 4.52
C THR A 97 -8.51 -0.08 5.43
N ALA A 98 -8.37 -1.26 4.86
CA ALA A 98 -8.27 -2.47 5.65
C ALA A 98 -7.00 -2.44 6.51
N ALA A 99 -5.89 -1.98 5.95
CA ALA A 99 -4.66 -1.88 6.71
C ALA A 99 -4.78 -0.83 7.81
N GLU A 100 -5.37 0.30 7.49
CA GLU A 100 -5.54 1.37 8.45
C GLU A 100 -6.42 0.90 9.61
N ALA A 101 -7.47 0.16 9.32
CA ALA A 101 -8.38 -0.36 10.34
C ALA A 101 -7.66 -1.31 11.30
N LEU A 102 -6.58 -1.94 10.83
CA LEU A 102 -5.82 -2.83 11.68
C LEU A 102 -4.72 -2.10 12.46
N GLY A 103 -4.68 -0.79 12.35
CA GLY A 103 -3.73 0.00 13.13
C GLY A 103 -2.45 0.41 12.41
N PHE A 104 -2.34 0.12 11.11
CA PHE A 104 -1.15 0.52 10.38
C PHE A 104 -1.21 2.03 10.17
N LYS A 105 -0.14 2.72 10.47
CA LYS A 105 -0.11 4.17 10.43
C LYS A 105 0.54 4.76 9.20
N ASN A 106 1.32 3.98 8.50
CA ASN A 106 2.05 4.49 7.35
C ASN A 106 1.51 3.84 6.08
N VAL A 107 0.32 4.22 5.67
CA VAL A 107 -0.35 3.63 4.51
C VAL A 107 -0.30 4.61 3.35
N LYS A 108 0.19 4.13 2.21
CA LYS A 108 0.30 4.95 1.01
C LYS A 108 -0.34 4.26 -0.18
N HIS A 109 -0.47 5.01 -1.25
CA HIS A 109 -1.10 4.56 -2.47
C HIS A 109 -0.10 4.68 -3.63
N LEU A 110 0.03 3.66 -4.43
CA LEU A 110 0.79 3.79 -5.66
C LEU A 110 -0.21 4.17 -6.75
N SER A 111 -0.37 5.45 -6.99
CA SER A 111 -1.36 5.92 -7.96
C SER A 111 -1.04 5.47 -9.38
N ALA A 112 0.22 5.27 -9.68
CA ALA A 112 0.61 4.79 -11.00
C ALA A 112 0.05 3.40 -11.26
N GLY A 113 -0.18 2.62 -10.21
CA GLY A 113 -0.74 1.29 -10.33
C GLY A 113 0.08 0.33 -11.16
N ILE A 114 -0.52 -0.80 -11.49
CA ILE A 114 0.20 -1.79 -12.30
C ILE A 114 0.49 -1.23 -13.69
N SER A 115 -0.34 -0.33 -14.19
CA SER A 115 -0.10 0.27 -15.49
C SER A 115 1.20 1.05 -15.51
N GLY A 116 1.41 1.89 -14.50
CA GLY A 116 2.63 2.69 -14.44
C GLY A 116 3.85 1.83 -14.18
N TRP A 117 3.70 0.80 -13.35
CA TRP A 117 4.80 -0.12 -13.05
C TRP A 117 5.29 -0.78 -14.34
N LEU A 118 4.35 -1.24 -15.16
CA LEU A 118 4.69 -1.85 -16.45
C LEU A 118 5.31 -0.86 -17.40
N LYS A 119 4.79 0.36 -17.47
CA LYS A 119 5.35 1.35 -18.37
C LYS A 119 6.77 1.71 -17.98
N ALA A 120 7.08 1.65 -16.71
CA ALA A 120 8.41 1.95 -16.22
C ALA A 120 9.38 0.77 -16.44
N GLY A 121 8.88 -0.32 -16.98
CA GLY A 121 9.72 -1.48 -17.27
C GLY A 121 10.22 -2.23 -16.05
N LYS A 122 9.50 -2.11 -14.94
CA LYS A 122 9.96 -2.74 -13.71
C LYS A 122 9.62 -4.23 -13.66
N LYS A 123 10.36 -4.98 -12.89
CA LYS A 123 10.16 -6.41 -12.79
C LYS A 123 8.84 -6.76 -12.12
N LEU A 124 8.29 -7.88 -12.53
CA LEU A 124 7.08 -8.39 -11.93
C LEU A 124 7.41 -9.59 -11.05
N ALA A 125 6.48 -9.97 -10.20
CA ALA A 125 6.67 -11.11 -9.34
C ALA A 125 6.72 -12.36 -10.23
N LYS A 126 7.47 -13.36 -9.81
CA LYS A 126 7.56 -14.59 -10.56
C LYS A 126 6.29 -15.39 -10.31
N LYS A 127 5.86 -16.12 -11.30
CA LYS A 127 4.67 -16.96 -11.14
C LYS A 127 5.03 -18.30 -10.59
#